data_7a40dc54e38a503d0c2953a522b95470
#
_entry.id   7a40dc54e38a503d0c2953a522b95470
#
_cell.length_a   1.000
_cell.length_b   1.000
_cell.length_c   1.000
_cell.angle_alpha   90.00
_cell.angle_beta   90.00
_cell.angle_gamma   90.00
#
_symmetry.space_group_name_H-M   'P 1'
#
loop_
_entity.id
_entity.type
_entity.pdbx_description
1 polymer ?
#
loop_
_entity_poly.entity_id
_entity_poly.type
_entity_poly.pdbx_seq_one_letter_code
_entity_poly.pdbx_strand_id
1 'polypeptide(L)'
;MRYPIVIHKDPDSDYGVTVPDLPGCFSAGSTLDDAITQAEEAIACHLEGILLDEEPMPTPHSIEYHHQNPDYADGVWALVAVDLAKISGQSKRINITLPARLLSQMDQFAANRGETRSGLIAQATMEFIAAHREPTN
;
A
#
# COMPACT_ATOMS: atom_id res chain seq x y z
N MET A 1 -4.82 -0.44 -3.27
CA MET A 1 -4.24 0.41 -2.20
C MET A 1 -2.96 1.04 -2.72
N ARG A 2 -2.79 2.33 -2.54
CA ARG A 2 -1.61 3.05 -3.04
C ARG A 2 -0.87 3.72 -1.89
N TYR A 3 0.42 3.43 -1.78
CA TYR A 3 1.28 4.02 -0.76
C TYR A 3 2.16 5.11 -1.36
N PRO A 4 2.17 6.31 -0.77
CA PRO A 4 3.15 7.32 -1.17
C PRO A 4 4.56 6.88 -0.81
N ILE A 5 5.48 7.12 -1.72
CA ILE A 5 6.91 6.96 -1.47
C ILE A 5 7.61 8.28 -1.73
N VAL A 6 8.69 8.52 -1.01
CA VAL A 6 9.55 9.68 -1.20
C VAL A 6 10.95 9.22 -1.54
N ILE A 7 11.50 9.77 -2.62
CA ILE A 7 12.79 9.35 -3.17
C ILE A 7 13.78 10.48 -2.99
N HIS A 8 14.94 10.17 -2.39
CA HIS A 8 16.03 11.09 -2.17
C HIS A 8 17.30 10.58 -2.84
N LYS A 9 18.15 11.50 -3.26
CA LYS A 9 19.45 11.14 -3.84
C LYS A 9 20.51 12.14 -3.40
N ASP A 10 21.58 11.63 -2.81
CA ASP A 10 22.79 12.40 -2.60
C ASP A 10 23.69 12.34 -3.85
N PRO A 11 24.61 13.32 -4.04
CA PRO A 11 25.39 13.41 -5.30
C PRO A 11 26.14 12.14 -5.70
N ASP A 12 26.65 11.38 -4.73
CA ASP A 12 27.47 10.20 -5.00
C ASP A 12 26.80 8.89 -4.53
N SER A 13 25.46 8.89 -4.41
CA SER A 13 24.72 7.70 -3.93
C SER A 13 23.67 7.27 -4.93
N ASP A 14 23.13 6.07 -4.69
CA ASP A 14 21.91 5.61 -5.34
C ASP A 14 20.70 6.40 -4.83
N TYR A 15 19.57 6.22 -5.50
CA TYR A 15 18.29 6.74 -5.02
C TYR A 15 17.83 5.96 -3.81
N GLY A 16 17.57 6.64 -2.70
CA GLY A 16 17.00 6.04 -1.50
C GLY A 16 15.50 6.27 -1.45
N VAL A 17 14.74 5.27 -1.05
CA VAL A 17 13.28 5.33 -0.96
C VAL A 17 12.85 5.14 0.47
N THR A 18 11.99 6.03 0.94
CA THR A 18 11.29 5.92 2.23
C THR A 18 9.79 5.76 1.95
N VAL A 19 9.14 4.85 2.69
CA VAL A 19 7.69 4.67 2.64
C VAL A 19 7.12 5.21 3.95
N PRO A 20 6.62 6.47 3.96
CA PRO A 20 6.25 7.12 5.23
C PRO A 20 5.19 6.39 6.05
N ASP A 21 4.21 5.76 5.39
CA ASP A 21 3.13 5.04 6.09
C ASP A 21 3.57 3.68 6.64
N LEU A 22 4.74 3.18 6.24
CA LEU A 22 5.28 1.89 6.65
C LEU A 22 6.63 2.09 7.34
N PRO A 23 6.65 2.40 8.65
CA PRO A 23 7.90 2.60 9.37
C PRO A 23 8.81 1.37 9.26
N GLY A 24 10.08 1.61 8.96
CA GLY A 24 11.07 0.54 8.75
C GLY A 24 11.09 -0.02 7.33
N CYS A 25 10.21 0.42 6.44
CA CYS A 25 10.21 0.00 5.04
C CYS A 25 11.04 0.99 4.21
N PHE A 26 12.20 0.54 3.75
CA PHE A 26 13.13 1.33 2.94
C PHE A 26 13.55 0.54 1.72
N SER A 27 13.94 1.26 0.68
CA SER A 27 14.45 0.64 -0.54
C SER A 27 15.47 1.56 -1.20
N ALA A 28 16.09 1.08 -2.27
CA ALA A 28 17.06 1.86 -3.05
C ALA A 28 17.09 1.36 -4.49
N GLY A 29 17.57 2.20 -5.40
CA GLY A 29 17.74 1.84 -6.79
C GLY A 29 18.76 2.74 -7.47
N SER A 30 19.34 2.26 -8.57
CA SER A 30 20.34 3.00 -9.34
C SER A 30 19.73 4.06 -10.26
N THR A 31 18.45 3.91 -10.61
CA THR A 31 17.66 4.87 -11.38
C THR A 31 16.35 5.12 -10.67
N LEU A 32 15.60 6.15 -11.09
CA LEU A 32 14.28 6.40 -10.53
C LEU A 32 13.33 5.23 -10.79
N ASP A 33 13.33 4.69 -12.00
CA ASP A 33 12.50 3.54 -12.34
C ASP A 33 12.85 2.32 -11.50
N ASP A 34 14.15 2.04 -11.33
CA ASP A 34 14.63 0.95 -10.50
C ASP A 34 14.24 1.15 -9.04
N ALA A 35 14.40 2.37 -8.53
CA ALA A 35 14.01 2.70 -7.15
C ALA A 35 12.51 2.44 -6.90
N ILE A 36 11.65 2.81 -7.84
CA ILE A 36 10.22 2.57 -7.75
C ILE A 36 9.91 1.07 -7.78
N THR A 37 10.55 0.32 -8.68
CA THR A 37 10.38 -1.13 -8.77
C THR A 37 10.81 -1.83 -7.47
N GLN A 38 11.95 -1.44 -6.92
CA GLN A 38 12.42 -1.99 -5.65
C GLN A 38 11.50 -1.62 -4.49
N ALA A 39 10.92 -0.42 -4.53
CA ALA A 39 9.94 0.00 -3.53
C ALA A 39 8.66 -0.86 -3.57
N GLU A 40 8.18 -1.22 -4.76
CA GLU A 40 7.03 -2.12 -4.90
C GLU A 40 7.29 -3.46 -4.20
N GLU A 41 8.47 -4.05 -4.42
CA GLU A 41 8.85 -5.31 -3.78
C GLU A 41 8.99 -5.16 -2.26
N ALA A 42 9.61 -4.09 -1.81
CA ALA A 42 9.80 -3.82 -0.38
C ALA A 42 8.46 -3.64 0.34
N ILE A 43 7.53 -2.91 -0.27
CA ILE A 43 6.19 -2.71 0.29
C ILE A 43 5.43 -4.04 0.36
N ALA A 44 5.44 -4.81 -0.73
CA ALA A 44 4.75 -6.10 -0.76
C ALA A 44 5.29 -7.04 0.32
N CYS A 45 6.60 -7.11 0.49
CA CYS A 45 7.25 -7.91 1.52
C CYS A 45 6.88 -7.45 2.94
N HIS A 46 6.88 -6.14 3.17
CA HIS A 46 6.53 -5.55 4.46
C HIS A 46 5.08 -5.83 4.83
N LEU A 47 4.15 -5.67 3.88
CA LEU A 47 2.74 -5.94 4.08
C LEU A 47 2.46 -7.44 4.29
N GLU A 48 3.18 -8.31 3.61
CA GLU A 48 3.10 -9.75 3.84
C GLU A 48 3.45 -10.10 5.28
N GLY A 49 4.51 -9.49 5.82
CA GLY A 49 4.89 -9.66 7.22
C GLY A 49 3.79 -9.22 8.19
N ILE A 50 3.15 -8.08 7.91
CA ILE A 50 2.03 -7.58 8.71
C ILE A 50 0.86 -8.56 8.68
N LEU A 51 0.55 -9.12 7.51
CA LEU A 51 -0.52 -10.12 7.37
C LEU A 51 -0.21 -11.40 8.14
N LEU A 52 1.03 -11.88 8.07
CA LEU A 52 1.46 -13.07 8.80
C LEU A 52 1.38 -12.88 10.31
N ASP A 53 1.67 -11.69 10.79
CA ASP A 53 1.62 -11.36 12.21
C ASP A 53 0.21 -10.96 12.68
N GLU A 54 -0.77 -11.01 11.80
CA GLU A 54 -2.16 -10.63 12.06
C GLU A 54 -2.31 -9.21 12.64
N GLU A 55 -1.41 -8.31 12.25
CA GLU A 55 -1.46 -6.91 12.65
C GLU A 55 -2.39 -6.11 11.72
N PRO A 56 -2.95 -4.99 12.22
CA PRO A 56 -3.76 -4.12 11.37
C PRO A 56 -2.95 -3.57 10.21
N MET A 57 -3.53 -3.61 9.01
CA MET A 57 -2.91 -3.07 7.81
C MET A 57 -2.88 -1.54 7.88
N PRO A 58 -1.70 -0.90 7.75
CA PRO A 58 -1.61 0.55 7.78
C PRO A 58 -2.38 1.19 6.62
N THR A 59 -3.22 2.17 6.93
CA THR A 59 -3.95 2.94 5.92
C THR A 59 -3.03 4.02 5.37
N PRO A 60 -2.84 4.11 4.04
CA PRO A 60 -1.99 5.15 3.48
C PRO A 60 -2.61 6.53 3.63
N HIS A 61 -1.77 7.51 3.97
CA HIS A 61 -2.13 8.93 3.92
C HIS A 61 -1.81 9.48 2.52
N SER A 62 -2.29 10.69 2.24
CA SER A 62 -2.01 11.35 0.97
C SER A 62 -0.56 11.85 0.90
N ILE A 63 -0.10 12.14 -0.32
CA ILE A 63 1.20 12.80 -0.51
C ILE A 63 1.20 14.15 0.20
N GLU A 64 0.12 14.92 0.09
CA GLU A 64 -0.01 16.24 0.72
C GLU A 64 0.16 16.17 2.23
N TYR A 65 -0.38 15.13 2.87
CA TYR A 65 -0.21 14.90 4.29
C TYR A 65 1.27 14.73 4.67
N HIS A 66 1.97 13.85 3.95
CA HIS A 66 3.39 13.59 4.23
C HIS A 66 4.31 14.72 3.79
N HIS A 67 3.93 15.49 2.77
CA HIS A 67 4.71 16.61 2.27
C HIS A 67 4.87 17.72 3.31
N GLN A 68 4.00 17.77 4.30
CA GLN A 68 4.12 18.73 5.41
C GLN A 68 5.30 18.41 6.34
N ASN A 69 5.82 17.19 6.31
CA ASN A 69 6.96 16.81 7.12
C ASN A 69 8.25 17.38 6.52
N PRO A 70 9.00 18.22 7.27
CA PRO A 70 10.24 18.82 6.75
C PRO A 70 11.30 17.79 6.34
N ASP A 71 11.27 16.61 6.93
CA ASP A 71 12.23 15.54 6.61
C ASP A 71 12.10 15.05 5.16
N TYR A 72 10.96 15.30 4.51
CA TYR A 72 10.69 14.88 3.14
C TYR A 72 10.69 16.04 2.14
N ALA A 73 11.14 17.24 2.55
CA ALA A 73 10.97 18.46 1.78
C ALA A 73 11.60 18.42 0.38
N ASP A 74 12.76 17.77 0.25
CA ASP A 74 13.54 17.76 -0.99
C ASP A 74 13.37 16.47 -1.80
N GLY A 75 12.41 15.63 -1.42
CA GLY A 75 12.19 14.34 -2.07
C GLY A 75 11.32 14.45 -3.31
N VAL A 76 11.47 13.47 -4.18
CA VAL A 76 10.56 13.23 -5.30
C VAL A 76 9.49 12.25 -4.84
N TRP A 77 8.23 12.62 -5.04
CA TRP A 77 7.09 11.80 -4.61
C TRP A 77 6.56 10.93 -5.73
N ALA A 78 6.15 9.72 -5.38
CA ALA A 78 5.45 8.82 -6.27
C ALA A 78 4.43 8.00 -5.46
N LEU A 79 3.50 7.36 -6.17
CA LEU A 79 2.54 6.44 -5.57
C LEU A 79 2.83 5.03 -6.07
N VAL A 80 2.85 4.09 -5.14
CA VAL A 80 3.03 2.67 -5.46
C VAL A 80 1.70 1.95 -5.21
N ALA A 81 1.15 1.34 -6.25
CA ALA A 81 -0.07 0.55 -6.17
C ALA A 81 0.25 -0.87 -5.69
N VAL A 82 -0.54 -1.36 -4.74
CA VAL A 82 -0.41 -2.71 -4.20
C VAL A 82 -1.77 -3.38 -4.27
N ASP A 83 -1.81 -4.60 -4.82
CA ASP A 83 -3.01 -5.44 -4.82
C ASP A 83 -2.92 -6.42 -3.65
N LEU A 84 -3.67 -6.15 -2.59
CA LEU A 84 -3.66 -6.96 -1.37
C LEU A 84 -4.09 -8.41 -1.63
N ALA A 85 -4.90 -8.65 -2.66
CA ALA A 85 -5.32 -9.99 -3.01
C ALA A 85 -4.19 -10.86 -3.55
N LYS A 86 -3.06 -10.26 -3.95
CA LYS A 86 -1.92 -10.96 -4.57
C LYS A 86 -0.66 -11.00 -3.72
N ILE A 87 -0.66 -10.36 -2.55
CA ILE A 87 0.56 -10.16 -1.76
C ILE A 87 1.18 -11.49 -1.29
N SER A 88 0.36 -12.42 -0.81
CA SER A 88 0.88 -13.63 -0.17
C SER A 88 1.23 -14.75 -1.14
N GLY A 89 0.89 -14.64 -2.41
CA GLY A 89 1.03 -15.74 -3.38
C GLY A 89 0.14 -16.95 -3.08
N GLN A 90 -0.65 -16.92 -2.02
CA GLN A 90 -1.55 -18.01 -1.59
C GLN A 90 -3.00 -17.58 -1.64
N SER A 91 -3.38 -16.90 -2.71
CA SER A 91 -4.76 -16.47 -2.91
C SER A 91 -5.64 -17.65 -3.29
N LYS A 92 -6.85 -17.71 -2.72
CA LYS A 92 -7.87 -18.68 -3.08
C LYS A 92 -9.02 -18.00 -3.78
N ARG A 93 -9.52 -18.62 -4.84
CA ARG A 93 -10.69 -18.12 -5.53
C ARG A 93 -11.95 -18.52 -4.76
N ILE A 94 -12.80 -17.53 -4.48
CA ILE A 94 -14.10 -17.76 -3.85
C ILE A 94 -15.19 -17.12 -4.67
N ASN A 95 -16.41 -17.62 -4.55
CA ASN A 95 -17.60 -17.03 -5.15
C ASN A 95 -18.46 -16.44 -4.04
N ILE A 96 -18.85 -15.19 -4.22
CA ILE A 96 -19.73 -14.48 -3.29
C ILE A 96 -20.91 -13.86 -4.04
N THR A 97 -22.02 -13.71 -3.33
CA THR A 97 -23.21 -13.04 -3.85
C THR A 97 -23.36 -11.69 -3.16
N LEU A 98 -23.50 -10.64 -3.96
CA LEU A 98 -23.68 -9.28 -3.48
C LEU A 98 -24.87 -8.64 -4.16
N PRO A 99 -25.54 -7.67 -3.49
CA PRO A 99 -26.54 -6.86 -4.18
C PRO A 99 -25.95 -6.18 -5.42
N ALA A 100 -26.68 -6.20 -6.54
CA ALA A 100 -26.19 -5.67 -7.80
C ALA A 100 -25.75 -4.19 -7.71
N ARG A 101 -26.47 -3.38 -6.95
CA ARG A 101 -26.12 -1.97 -6.74
C ARG A 101 -24.81 -1.79 -5.98
N LEU A 102 -24.58 -2.61 -4.96
CA LEU A 102 -23.32 -2.59 -4.20
C LEU A 102 -22.16 -3.00 -5.10
N LEU A 103 -22.32 -4.05 -5.89
CA LEU A 103 -21.30 -4.50 -6.83
C LEU A 103 -20.93 -3.40 -7.82
N SER A 104 -21.94 -2.69 -8.37
CA SER A 104 -21.72 -1.57 -9.28
C SER A 104 -20.93 -0.44 -8.61
N GLN A 105 -21.29 -0.08 -7.37
CA GLN A 105 -20.57 0.93 -6.60
C GLN A 105 -19.12 0.52 -6.32
N MET A 106 -18.89 -0.73 -5.97
CA MET A 106 -17.55 -1.27 -5.72
C MET A 106 -16.69 -1.18 -6.97
N ASP A 107 -17.22 -1.61 -8.10
CA ASP A 107 -16.47 -1.62 -9.37
C ASP A 107 -16.13 -0.20 -9.82
N GLN A 108 -17.05 0.73 -9.68
CA GLN A 108 -16.82 2.13 -10.02
C GLN A 108 -15.78 2.77 -9.10
N PHE A 109 -15.88 2.52 -7.80
CA PHE A 109 -14.91 3.01 -6.82
C PHE A 109 -13.51 2.47 -7.09
N ALA A 110 -13.40 1.17 -7.33
CA ALA A 110 -12.11 0.53 -7.63
C ALA A 110 -11.50 1.08 -8.92
N ALA A 111 -12.31 1.21 -9.98
CA ALA A 111 -11.84 1.74 -11.26
C ALA A 111 -11.33 3.18 -11.14
N ASN A 112 -12.03 4.03 -10.39
CA ASN A 112 -11.62 5.43 -10.17
C ASN A 112 -10.27 5.54 -9.41
N ARG A 113 -9.90 4.52 -8.66
CA ARG A 113 -8.65 4.49 -7.89
C ARG A 113 -7.57 3.63 -8.53
N GLY A 114 -7.81 3.09 -9.71
CA GLY A 114 -6.88 2.16 -10.36
C GLY A 114 -6.68 0.85 -9.60
N GLU A 115 -7.70 0.41 -8.86
CA GLU A 115 -7.66 -0.80 -8.05
C GLU A 115 -8.50 -1.90 -8.68
N THR A 116 -8.20 -3.16 -8.34
CA THR A 116 -9.03 -4.30 -8.74
C THR A 116 -10.18 -4.49 -7.76
N ARG A 117 -11.25 -5.18 -8.22
CA ARG A 117 -12.35 -5.57 -7.34
C ARG A 117 -11.83 -6.41 -6.15
N SER A 118 -11.00 -7.40 -6.42
CA SER A 118 -10.44 -8.28 -5.39
C SER A 118 -9.58 -7.51 -4.39
N GLY A 119 -8.77 -6.59 -4.85
CA GLY A 119 -7.95 -5.74 -3.98
C GLY A 119 -8.79 -4.85 -3.08
N LEU A 120 -9.84 -4.24 -3.63
CA LEU A 120 -10.76 -3.41 -2.84
C LEU A 120 -11.50 -4.23 -1.78
N ILE A 121 -11.98 -5.43 -2.14
CA ILE A 121 -12.66 -6.32 -1.18
C ILE A 121 -11.70 -6.73 -0.06
N ALA A 122 -10.47 -7.10 -0.40
CA ALA A 122 -9.47 -7.47 0.59
C ALA A 122 -9.18 -6.31 1.55
N GLN A 123 -8.96 -5.11 1.02
CA GLN A 123 -8.72 -3.92 1.83
C GLN A 123 -9.91 -3.59 2.74
N ALA A 124 -11.10 -3.53 2.18
CA ALA A 124 -12.32 -3.21 2.92
C ALA A 124 -12.57 -4.22 4.05
N THR A 125 -12.36 -5.51 3.78
CA THR A 125 -12.54 -6.58 4.76
C THR A 125 -11.53 -6.46 5.89
N MET A 126 -10.26 -6.22 5.57
CA MET A 126 -9.21 -6.02 6.58
C MET A 126 -9.50 -4.82 7.47
N GLU A 127 -9.90 -3.70 6.87
CA GLU A 127 -10.24 -2.48 7.61
C GLU A 127 -11.45 -2.70 8.52
N PHE A 128 -12.46 -3.38 8.02
CA PHE A 128 -13.65 -3.69 8.81
C PHE A 128 -13.32 -4.57 10.01
N ILE A 129 -12.57 -5.64 9.78
CA ILE A 129 -12.15 -6.55 10.86
C ILE A 129 -11.33 -5.80 11.91
N ALA A 130 -10.36 -4.99 11.47
CA ALA A 130 -9.52 -4.21 12.38
C ALA A 130 -10.33 -3.23 13.23
N ALA A 131 -11.33 -2.57 12.63
CA ALA A 131 -12.19 -1.61 13.32
C ALA A 131 -13.10 -2.26 14.36
N HIS A 132 -13.39 -3.55 14.21
CA HIS A 132 -14.35 -4.28 15.07
C HIS A 132 -13.69 -5.33 15.96
N ARG A 133 -12.35 -5.39 15.97
CA ARG A 133 -11.64 -6.26 16.92
C ARG A 133 -11.80 -5.73 18.33
N GLU A 134 -12.11 -6.64 19.26
CA GLU A 134 -12.06 -6.29 20.65
C GLU A 134 -10.62 -6.08 21.09
N PRO A 135 -10.35 -5.07 21.96
CA PRO A 135 -9.00 -4.89 22.46
C PRO A 135 -8.55 -6.13 23.22
N THR A 136 -7.41 -6.68 22.80
CA THR A 136 -6.76 -7.76 23.52
C THR A 136 -6.06 -7.16 24.75
N ASN A 137 -6.45 -7.64 25.90
CA ASN A 137 -5.79 -7.25 27.13
C ASN A 137 -4.43 -7.94 27.28
#